data_5446c3af1bb4bfb40fd07195d08dcf3c
#
_entry.id   5446c3af1bb4bfb40fd07195d08dcf3c
#
_cell.length_a   1.000
_cell.length_b   1.000
_cell.length_c   1.000
_cell.angle_alpha   90.00
_cell.angle_beta   90.00
_cell.angle_gamma   90.00
#
_symmetry.space_group_name_H-M   'P 1'
#
loop_
_entity.id
_entity.type
_entity.pdbx_description
1 polymer ?
#
loop_
_entity_poly.entity_id
_entity_poly.type
_entity_poly.pdbx_seq_one_letter_code
_entity_poly.pdbx_strand_id
1 'polypeptide(L)'
;VAATDGVGTKLRIAIDTGNVDTIGVDLVAMCVNDLVCQGAEPLFFLDYFATGKLDVDEATRIIEGIAKGCAESGCALIGGETAEMPGMYHKGDFDLAGFAVGAMERGTHLPAGVAEGDILIGLTSSGVHSNGYSFVRKVVEISGLGWSDPCPWAQSTLGEALLQPTRLYVRQALAAAKLGGVHGLAHITGGGITENPPACCPKGWPARSTLVPGICRRSSAGWPRPPACRSRSF
;
A
#
# COMPACT_ATOMS: atom_id res chain seq x y z
N VAL A 1 -10.93 -8.50 13.61
CA VAL A 1 -10.84 -8.21 12.17
C VAL A 1 -9.63 -8.92 11.60
N ALA A 2 -9.72 -9.37 10.36
CA ALA A 2 -8.58 -9.95 9.65
C ALA A 2 -8.51 -9.39 8.23
N ALA A 3 -7.32 -9.30 7.68
CA ALA A 3 -7.04 -8.91 6.31
C ALA A 3 -6.03 -9.86 5.69
N THR A 4 -6.19 -10.15 4.42
CA THR A 4 -5.25 -10.92 3.60
C THR A 4 -4.99 -10.15 2.32
N ASP A 5 -3.73 -9.95 1.98
CA ASP A 5 -3.34 -9.29 0.72
C ASP A 5 -1.94 -9.77 0.27
N GLY A 6 -1.55 -9.38 -0.93
CA GLY A 6 -0.23 -9.61 -1.50
C GLY A 6 0.44 -8.29 -1.91
N VAL A 7 1.68 -8.38 -2.39
CA VAL A 7 2.40 -7.22 -2.95
C VAL A 7 1.96 -6.92 -4.39
N GLY A 8 1.51 -7.94 -5.10
CA GLY A 8 1.06 -7.83 -6.48
C GLY A 8 2.21 -7.64 -7.48
N THR A 9 1.91 -7.05 -8.64
CA THR A 9 2.85 -7.00 -9.77
C THR A 9 4.05 -6.05 -9.58
N LYS A 10 4.15 -5.34 -8.45
CA LYS A 10 5.37 -4.67 -8.00
C LYS A 10 6.52 -5.65 -7.83
N LEU A 11 6.22 -6.90 -7.42
CA LEU A 11 7.21 -7.98 -7.29
C LEU A 11 8.03 -8.17 -8.57
N ARG A 12 7.44 -7.98 -9.76
CA ARG A 12 8.19 -8.12 -11.00
C ARG A 12 9.36 -7.15 -11.10
N ILE A 13 9.21 -5.91 -10.59
CA ILE A 13 10.32 -4.95 -10.56
C ILE A 13 11.39 -5.40 -9.57
N ALA A 14 10.98 -5.88 -8.39
CA ALA A 14 11.91 -6.41 -7.39
C ALA A 14 12.71 -7.59 -7.93
N ILE A 15 12.06 -8.53 -8.61
CA ILE A 15 12.68 -9.70 -9.25
C ILE A 15 13.64 -9.26 -10.36
N ASP A 16 13.20 -8.38 -11.27
CA ASP A 16 14.01 -7.92 -12.41
C ASP A 16 15.25 -7.14 -11.96
N THR A 17 15.19 -6.44 -10.83
CA THR A 17 16.30 -5.62 -10.31
C THR A 17 17.13 -6.34 -9.25
N GLY A 18 16.66 -7.44 -8.68
CA GLY A 18 17.25 -8.09 -7.50
C GLY A 18 17.14 -7.27 -6.21
N ASN A 19 16.35 -6.19 -6.22
CA ASN A 19 16.14 -5.34 -5.05
C ASN A 19 14.85 -5.73 -4.33
N VAL A 20 14.98 -6.58 -3.32
CA VAL A 20 13.85 -7.16 -2.57
C VAL A 20 13.71 -6.62 -1.14
N ASP A 21 14.59 -5.71 -0.71
CA ASP A 21 14.72 -5.29 0.69
C ASP A 21 13.47 -4.62 1.27
N THR A 22 12.65 -4.01 0.41
CA THR A 22 11.50 -3.21 0.85
C THR A 22 10.15 -3.87 0.63
N ILE A 23 10.09 -4.93 -0.20
CA ILE A 23 8.80 -5.54 -0.56
C ILE A 23 8.11 -6.26 0.59
N GLY A 24 8.87 -6.72 1.60
CA GLY A 24 8.30 -7.24 2.84
C GLY A 24 7.52 -6.18 3.61
N VAL A 25 8.00 -4.92 3.61
CA VAL A 25 7.24 -3.79 4.18
C VAL A 25 5.96 -3.54 3.39
N ASP A 26 6.00 -3.64 2.06
CA ASP A 26 4.80 -3.53 1.22
C ASP A 26 3.75 -4.58 1.59
N LEU A 27 4.17 -5.84 1.78
CA LEU A 27 3.27 -6.92 2.16
C LEU A 27 2.54 -6.62 3.46
N VAL A 28 3.28 -6.24 4.49
CA VAL A 28 2.70 -5.89 5.79
C VAL A 28 1.77 -4.70 5.66
N ALA A 29 2.21 -3.65 4.96
CA ALA A 29 1.44 -2.42 4.81
C ALA A 29 0.09 -2.65 4.11
N MET A 30 0.03 -3.51 3.09
CA MET A 30 -1.22 -3.83 2.41
C MET A 30 -2.24 -4.45 3.36
N CYS A 31 -1.81 -5.35 4.24
CA CYS A 31 -2.70 -5.99 5.21
C CYS A 31 -3.07 -5.08 6.40
N VAL A 32 -2.08 -4.43 7.03
CA VAL A 32 -2.34 -3.68 8.26
C VAL A 32 -3.02 -2.34 8.02
N ASN A 33 -2.80 -1.70 6.86
CA ASN A 33 -3.53 -0.49 6.48
C ASN A 33 -5.03 -0.78 6.27
N ASP A 34 -5.38 -1.99 5.80
CA ASP A 34 -6.78 -2.43 5.70
C ASP A 34 -7.40 -2.64 7.09
N LEU A 35 -6.65 -3.22 8.03
CA LEU A 35 -7.14 -3.40 9.41
C LEU A 35 -7.49 -2.06 10.07
N VAL A 36 -6.62 -1.06 9.92
CA VAL A 36 -6.85 0.25 10.56
C VAL A 36 -8.01 1.01 9.94
N CYS A 37 -8.38 0.72 8.69
CA CYS A 37 -9.59 1.28 8.09
C CYS A 37 -10.86 0.88 8.83
N GLN A 38 -10.84 -0.25 9.53
CA GLN A 38 -11.91 -0.70 10.42
C GLN A 38 -11.77 -0.17 11.86
N GLY A 39 -10.72 0.61 12.15
CA GLY A 39 -10.39 1.05 13.51
C GLY A 39 -9.67 -0.02 14.34
N ALA A 40 -9.25 -1.13 13.73
CA ALA A 40 -8.61 -2.23 14.44
C ALA A 40 -7.11 -2.02 14.61
N GLU A 41 -6.61 -2.27 15.81
CA GLU A 41 -5.18 -2.33 16.12
C GLU A 41 -4.62 -3.68 15.66
N PRO A 42 -3.61 -3.72 14.77
CA PRO A 42 -2.96 -4.95 14.35
C PRO A 42 -2.29 -5.65 15.54
N LEU A 43 -2.52 -6.95 15.68
CA LEU A 43 -1.97 -7.76 16.78
C LEU A 43 -0.87 -8.68 16.31
N PHE A 44 -1.14 -9.45 15.25
CA PHE A 44 -0.16 -10.38 14.70
C PHE A 44 -0.31 -10.56 13.19
N PHE A 45 0.78 -11.02 12.59
CA PHE A 45 0.97 -11.21 11.17
C PHE A 45 1.55 -12.60 10.89
N LEU A 46 1.12 -13.19 9.79
CA LEU A 46 1.68 -14.39 9.19
C LEU A 46 1.93 -14.12 7.71
N ASP A 47 3.01 -14.66 7.17
CA ASP A 47 3.33 -14.57 5.76
C ASP A 47 3.28 -15.93 5.06
N TYR A 48 3.11 -15.90 3.77
CA TYR A 48 3.30 -17.02 2.86
C TYR A 48 4.25 -16.59 1.75
N PHE A 49 5.41 -17.24 1.69
CA PHE A 49 6.42 -17.04 0.67
C PHE A 49 6.50 -18.27 -0.23
N ALA A 50 6.13 -18.11 -1.51
CA ALA A 50 6.17 -19.17 -2.51
C ALA A 50 7.20 -18.85 -3.59
N THR A 51 8.07 -19.80 -3.93
CA THR A 51 9.12 -19.62 -4.94
C THR A 51 9.34 -20.87 -5.78
N GLY A 52 9.93 -20.71 -6.97
CA GLY A 52 10.33 -21.84 -7.81
C GLY A 52 11.53 -22.61 -7.28
N LYS A 53 12.48 -21.88 -6.69
CA LYS A 53 13.65 -22.41 -5.98
C LYS A 53 14.06 -21.42 -4.91
N LEU A 54 14.17 -21.90 -3.69
CA LEU A 54 14.55 -21.05 -2.55
C LEU A 54 15.99 -20.59 -2.68
N ASP A 55 16.17 -19.27 -2.64
CA ASP A 55 17.42 -18.60 -2.36
C ASP A 55 17.34 -18.06 -0.93
N VAL A 56 18.20 -18.55 -0.06
CA VAL A 56 18.14 -18.25 1.39
C VAL A 56 18.48 -16.80 1.67
N ASP A 57 19.44 -16.23 0.96
CA ASP A 57 19.88 -14.84 1.17
C ASP A 57 18.78 -13.86 0.70
N GLU A 58 18.16 -14.14 -0.44
CA GLU A 58 17.02 -13.36 -0.94
C GLU A 58 15.82 -13.45 0.01
N ALA A 59 15.45 -14.66 0.41
CA ALA A 59 14.35 -14.89 1.35
C ALA A 59 14.59 -14.21 2.70
N THR A 60 15.83 -14.22 3.20
CA THR A 60 16.20 -13.54 4.44
C THR A 60 15.91 -12.03 4.34
N ARG A 61 16.33 -11.38 3.26
CA ARG A 61 16.09 -9.94 3.03
C ARG A 61 14.60 -9.61 2.95
N ILE A 62 13.81 -10.47 2.32
CA ILE A 62 12.35 -10.31 2.23
C ILE A 62 11.72 -10.41 3.63
N ILE A 63 12.08 -11.45 4.40
CA ILE A 63 11.54 -11.67 5.75
C ILE A 63 11.98 -10.57 6.72
N GLU A 64 13.19 -10.06 6.60
CA GLU A 64 13.65 -8.88 7.36
C GLU A 64 12.78 -7.66 7.06
N GLY A 65 12.40 -7.45 5.79
CA GLY A 65 11.45 -6.43 5.38
C GLY A 65 10.07 -6.62 6.03
N ILE A 66 9.56 -7.86 6.10
CA ILE A 66 8.31 -8.20 6.79
C ILE A 66 8.42 -7.89 8.29
N ALA A 67 9.49 -8.35 8.93
CA ALA A 67 9.73 -8.11 10.35
C ALA A 67 9.80 -6.61 10.68
N LYS A 68 10.46 -5.82 9.81
CA LYS A 68 10.51 -4.37 9.92
C LYS A 68 9.13 -3.74 9.82
N GLY A 69 8.33 -4.10 8.81
CA GLY A 69 6.96 -3.62 8.65
C GLY A 69 6.08 -3.96 9.85
N CYS A 70 6.21 -5.17 10.39
CA CYS A 70 5.51 -5.59 11.61
C CYS A 70 5.93 -4.75 12.83
N ALA A 71 7.21 -4.53 13.04
CA ALA A 71 7.72 -3.71 14.14
C ALA A 71 7.25 -2.25 14.04
N GLU A 72 7.28 -1.65 12.84
CA GLU A 72 6.80 -0.27 12.61
C GLU A 72 5.31 -0.13 12.85
N SER A 73 4.49 -1.14 12.54
CA SER A 73 3.04 -1.15 12.76
C SER A 73 2.63 -1.59 14.17
N GLY A 74 3.56 -2.06 14.99
CA GLY A 74 3.28 -2.59 16.32
C GLY A 74 2.62 -3.98 16.30
N CYS A 75 2.80 -4.71 15.22
CA CYS A 75 2.23 -6.03 14.96
C CYS A 75 3.30 -7.11 15.20
N ALA A 76 2.94 -8.24 15.82
CA ALA A 76 3.86 -9.35 16.04
C ALA A 76 3.92 -10.25 14.80
N LEU A 77 5.11 -10.47 14.23
CA LEU A 77 5.32 -11.55 13.27
C LEU A 77 5.41 -12.87 14.05
N ILE A 78 4.38 -13.70 13.97
CA ILE A 78 4.28 -14.91 14.81
C ILE A 78 4.59 -16.20 14.06
N GLY A 79 4.77 -16.15 12.75
CA GLY A 79 5.07 -17.30 11.91
C GLY A 79 4.74 -17.01 10.46
N GLY A 80 4.80 -18.06 9.67
CA GLY A 80 4.52 -18.04 8.24
C GLY A 80 4.81 -19.40 7.62
N GLU A 81 4.79 -19.45 6.30
CA GLU A 81 5.11 -20.64 5.51
C GLU A 81 6.02 -20.27 4.35
N THR A 82 7.04 -21.08 4.11
CA THR A 82 7.89 -20.99 2.93
C THR A 82 7.73 -22.23 2.06
N ALA A 83 7.26 -22.07 0.83
CA ALA A 83 6.99 -23.15 -0.09
C ALA A 83 7.90 -23.08 -1.32
N GLU A 84 8.69 -24.13 -1.54
CA GLU A 84 9.41 -24.33 -2.79
C GLU A 84 8.52 -25.14 -3.75
N MET A 85 8.13 -24.53 -4.85
CA MET A 85 7.18 -25.10 -5.83
C MET A 85 7.78 -25.11 -7.24
N PRO A 86 8.73 -26.03 -7.51
CA PRO A 86 9.34 -26.15 -8.82
C PRO A 86 8.31 -26.54 -9.89
N GLY A 87 8.32 -25.84 -11.01
CA GLY A 87 7.35 -26.05 -12.09
C GLY A 87 6.08 -25.20 -11.99
N MET A 88 5.75 -24.68 -10.80
CA MET A 88 4.72 -23.65 -10.62
C MET A 88 5.31 -22.25 -10.83
N TYR A 89 6.46 -21.99 -10.22
CA TYR A 89 7.24 -20.76 -10.41
C TYR A 89 8.53 -21.07 -11.15
N HIS A 90 9.01 -20.14 -11.96
CA HIS A 90 10.34 -20.23 -12.54
C HIS A 90 11.41 -19.96 -11.47
N LYS A 91 12.64 -20.39 -11.74
CA LYS A 91 13.77 -20.07 -10.85
C LYS A 91 13.95 -18.55 -10.77
N GLY A 92 13.96 -18.02 -9.55
CA GLY A 92 14.06 -16.58 -9.26
C GLY A 92 12.71 -15.86 -9.24
N ASP A 93 11.61 -16.51 -9.63
CA ASP A 93 10.27 -15.97 -9.42
C ASP A 93 9.73 -16.40 -8.04
N PHE A 94 9.02 -15.48 -7.40
CA PHE A 94 8.37 -15.74 -6.13
C PHE A 94 7.09 -14.91 -5.99
N ASP A 95 6.25 -15.30 -5.06
CA ASP A 95 5.05 -14.56 -4.66
C ASP A 95 4.96 -14.49 -3.14
N LEU A 96 4.29 -13.45 -2.67
CA LEU A 96 4.11 -13.14 -1.25
C LEU A 96 2.64 -12.90 -0.96
N ALA A 97 2.14 -13.56 0.08
CA ALA A 97 0.84 -13.27 0.66
C ALA A 97 0.98 -13.05 2.16
N GLY A 98 0.21 -12.11 2.71
CA GLY A 98 0.17 -11.80 4.12
C GLY A 98 -1.21 -12.01 4.70
N PHE A 99 -1.26 -12.34 5.97
CA PHE A 99 -2.45 -12.45 6.78
C PHE A 99 -2.25 -11.73 8.11
N ALA A 100 -3.05 -10.71 8.34
CA ALA A 100 -3.00 -9.93 9.57
C ALA A 100 -4.31 -10.07 10.36
N VAL A 101 -4.19 -10.11 11.67
CA VAL A 101 -5.33 -10.06 12.59
C VAL A 101 -5.19 -8.86 13.51
N GLY A 102 -6.27 -8.15 13.69
CA GLY A 102 -6.36 -7.00 14.58
C GLY A 102 -7.61 -7.05 15.46
N ALA A 103 -7.59 -6.26 16.50
CA ALA A 103 -8.71 -6.12 17.41
C ALA A 103 -9.09 -4.65 17.61
N MET A 104 -10.34 -4.41 17.94
CA MET A 104 -10.88 -3.12 18.34
C MET A 104 -11.89 -3.33 19.46
N GLU A 105 -12.16 -2.29 20.22
CA GLU A 105 -13.20 -2.33 21.23
C GLU A 105 -14.58 -2.52 20.58
N ARG A 106 -15.46 -3.23 21.26
CA ARG A 106 -16.80 -3.47 20.75
C ARG A 106 -17.57 -2.15 20.59
N GLY A 107 -18.09 -1.89 19.42
CA GLY A 107 -18.83 -0.67 19.10
C GLY A 107 -17.99 0.51 18.61
N THR A 108 -16.66 0.34 18.44
CA THR A 108 -15.78 1.39 17.90
C THR A 108 -15.38 1.18 16.45
N HIS A 109 -16.05 0.25 15.76
CA HIS A 109 -15.75 -0.05 14.35
C HIS A 109 -15.98 1.16 13.43
N LEU A 110 -15.13 1.30 12.45
CA LEU A 110 -15.28 2.25 11.34
C LEU A 110 -15.72 1.51 10.05
N PRO A 111 -16.44 2.17 9.11
CA PRO A 111 -16.97 3.54 9.24
C PRO A 111 -18.20 3.60 10.16
N ALA A 112 -18.32 4.69 10.91
CA ALA A 112 -19.46 4.96 11.77
C ALA A 112 -19.76 6.46 11.83
N GLY A 113 -21.04 6.84 11.72
CA GLY A 113 -21.46 8.23 11.86
C GLY A 113 -21.09 9.14 10.68
N VAL A 114 -20.72 8.59 9.53
CA VAL A 114 -20.45 9.38 8.32
C VAL A 114 -21.67 10.19 7.92
N ALA A 115 -21.49 11.51 7.77
CA ALA A 115 -22.57 12.46 7.56
C ALA A 115 -22.25 13.50 6.48
N GLU A 116 -23.30 14.13 5.96
CA GLU A 116 -23.13 15.26 5.04
C GLU A 116 -22.41 16.41 5.76
N GLY A 117 -21.38 16.96 5.12
CA GLY A 117 -20.54 18.00 5.69
C GLY A 117 -19.22 17.49 6.29
N ASP A 118 -19.03 16.18 6.37
CA ASP A 118 -17.73 15.61 6.76
C ASP A 118 -16.62 16.04 5.81
N ILE A 119 -15.44 16.28 6.37
CA ILE A 119 -14.26 16.74 5.64
C ILE A 119 -13.39 15.55 5.27
N LEU A 120 -13.03 15.42 4.00
CA LEU A 120 -12.08 14.44 3.52
C LEU A 120 -10.65 14.97 3.67
N ILE A 121 -9.83 14.24 4.42
CA ILE A 121 -8.41 14.55 4.61
C ILE A 121 -7.58 13.47 3.93
N GLY A 122 -6.74 13.88 2.97
CA GLY A 122 -5.80 12.97 2.31
C GLY A 122 -4.48 12.88 3.07
N LEU A 123 -4.07 11.67 3.40
CA LEU A 123 -2.71 11.38 3.87
C LEU A 123 -1.80 11.11 2.66
N THR A 124 -0.63 11.77 2.64
CA THR A 124 0.30 11.65 1.52
C THR A 124 0.91 10.25 1.43
N SER A 125 1.04 9.72 0.21
CA SER A 125 1.77 8.49 -0.07
C SER A 125 3.30 8.70 -0.05
N SER A 126 4.05 7.61 0.01
CA SER A 126 5.51 7.57 -0.20
C SER A 126 5.89 7.41 -1.68
N GLY A 127 4.96 7.06 -2.51
CA GLY A 127 5.12 6.77 -3.94
C GLY A 127 3.87 6.09 -4.49
N VAL A 128 4.05 5.21 -5.46
CA VAL A 128 2.96 4.43 -6.08
C VAL A 128 2.39 3.38 -5.11
N HIS A 129 3.11 3.07 -4.02
CA HIS A 129 2.82 1.99 -3.07
C HIS A 129 2.88 0.61 -3.72
N SER A 130 1.80 -0.19 -3.65
CA SER A 130 1.76 -1.55 -4.22
C SER A 130 0.62 -1.76 -5.22
N ASN A 131 -0.11 -0.72 -5.59
CA ASN A 131 -1.24 -0.81 -6.51
C ASN A 131 -0.94 -0.17 -7.86
N GLY A 132 -1.59 -0.67 -8.92
CA GLY A 132 -1.47 -0.11 -10.27
C GLY A 132 -0.18 -0.46 -11.01
N TYR A 133 0.64 -1.38 -10.52
CA TYR A 133 1.95 -1.69 -11.10
C TYR A 133 1.89 -2.34 -12.47
N SER A 134 0.82 -3.02 -12.85
CA SER A 134 0.63 -3.48 -14.24
C SER A 134 0.61 -2.30 -15.21
N PHE A 135 -0.06 -1.21 -14.85
CA PHE A 135 -0.09 0.03 -15.63
C PHE A 135 1.27 0.75 -15.60
N VAL A 136 1.88 0.89 -14.42
CA VAL A 136 3.20 1.51 -14.26
C VAL A 136 4.24 0.82 -15.14
N ARG A 137 4.32 -0.51 -15.10
CA ARG A 137 5.23 -1.29 -15.93
C ARG A 137 4.97 -1.08 -17.42
N LYS A 138 3.71 -0.98 -17.82
CA LYS A 138 3.35 -0.68 -19.21
C LYS A 138 3.78 0.72 -19.64
N VAL A 139 3.66 1.71 -18.78
CA VAL A 139 4.13 3.08 -19.04
C VAL A 139 5.66 3.11 -19.19
N VAL A 140 6.38 2.41 -18.32
CA VAL A 140 7.85 2.31 -18.40
C VAL A 140 8.26 1.62 -19.71
N GLU A 141 7.62 0.50 -20.09
CA GLU A 141 7.86 -0.17 -21.37
C GLU A 141 7.68 0.79 -22.56
N ILE A 142 6.60 1.55 -22.58
CA ILE A 142 6.30 2.51 -23.67
C ILE A 142 7.31 3.65 -23.71
N SER A 143 7.82 4.08 -22.55
CA SER A 143 8.81 5.17 -22.46
C SER A 143 10.19 4.78 -23.01
N GLY A 144 10.45 3.49 -23.14
CA GLY A 144 11.77 2.94 -23.55
C GLY A 144 12.83 3.03 -22.44
N LEU A 145 12.45 3.40 -21.20
CA LEU A 145 13.35 3.41 -20.05
C LEU A 145 13.50 2.01 -19.44
N GLY A 146 14.69 1.72 -18.94
CA GLY A 146 14.99 0.53 -18.14
C GLY A 146 14.99 0.82 -16.63
N TRP A 147 14.99 -0.23 -15.81
CA TRP A 147 14.98 -0.08 -14.34
C TRP A 147 16.24 0.60 -13.79
N SER A 148 17.36 0.49 -14.49
CA SER A 148 18.65 1.10 -14.12
C SER A 148 18.82 2.54 -14.61
N ASP A 149 17.90 3.06 -15.43
CA ASP A 149 17.98 4.42 -15.93
C ASP A 149 17.71 5.43 -14.82
N PRO A 150 18.28 6.64 -14.91
CA PRO A 150 18.00 7.72 -13.96
C PRO A 150 16.51 8.02 -13.88
N CYS A 151 15.99 8.12 -12.66
CA CYS A 151 14.59 8.46 -12.45
C CYS A 151 14.36 9.96 -12.77
N PRO A 152 13.36 10.32 -13.64
CA PRO A 152 13.12 11.71 -14.00
C PRO A 152 12.66 12.62 -12.85
N TRP A 153 12.25 12.06 -11.71
CA TRP A 153 11.69 12.80 -10.57
C TRP A 153 12.40 12.54 -9.23
N ALA A 154 13.42 11.68 -9.21
CA ALA A 154 14.18 11.35 -8.00
C ALA A 154 15.68 11.22 -8.29
N GLN A 155 16.52 11.38 -7.27
CA GLN A 155 17.97 11.17 -7.38
C GLN A 155 18.33 9.69 -7.16
N SER A 156 17.69 8.81 -7.93
CA SER A 156 17.87 7.36 -7.85
C SER A 156 17.60 6.76 -9.22
N THR A 157 17.77 5.44 -9.36
CA THR A 157 17.31 4.73 -10.54
C THR A 157 15.79 4.65 -10.58
N LEU A 158 15.23 4.40 -11.75
CA LEU A 158 13.79 4.25 -11.94
C LEU A 158 13.24 3.07 -11.11
N GLY A 159 13.98 1.95 -11.08
CA GLY A 159 13.63 0.79 -10.26
C GLY A 159 13.57 1.12 -8.77
N GLU A 160 14.59 1.79 -8.22
CA GLU A 160 14.62 2.21 -6.81
C GLU A 160 13.48 3.17 -6.46
N ALA A 161 13.20 4.14 -7.32
CA ALA A 161 12.10 5.09 -7.11
C ALA A 161 10.73 4.39 -7.11
N LEU A 162 10.55 3.38 -7.96
CA LEU A 162 9.31 2.60 -8.03
C LEU A 162 9.22 1.52 -6.94
N LEU A 163 10.34 1.12 -6.34
CA LEU A 163 10.36 0.18 -5.22
C LEU A 163 10.23 0.87 -3.85
N GLN A 164 10.01 2.19 -3.80
CA GLN A 164 9.71 2.86 -2.53
C GLN A 164 8.58 2.11 -1.79
N PRO A 165 8.79 1.74 -0.51
CA PRO A 165 7.82 0.93 0.22
C PRO A 165 6.53 1.69 0.48
N THR A 166 5.45 0.95 0.55
CA THR A 166 4.14 1.44 0.97
C THR A 166 4.23 1.99 2.39
N ARG A 167 3.71 3.20 2.59
CA ARG A 167 3.70 3.83 3.91
C ARG A 167 2.76 3.09 4.86
N LEU A 168 3.25 2.85 6.07
CA LEU A 168 2.47 2.34 7.20
C LEU A 168 1.75 3.50 7.89
N TYR A 169 0.42 3.47 7.92
CA TYR A 169 -0.41 4.53 8.51
C TYR A 169 -0.98 4.16 9.88
N VAL A 170 -0.67 2.97 10.39
CA VAL A 170 -1.29 2.36 11.58
C VAL A 170 -1.29 3.32 12.77
N ARG A 171 -0.11 3.82 13.14
CA ARG A 171 0.03 4.66 14.33
C ARG A 171 -0.74 5.98 14.21
N GLN A 172 -0.67 6.62 13.05
CA GLN A 172 -1.32 7.90 12.77
C GLN A 172 -2.85 7.74 12.72
N ALA A 173 -3.33 6.70 12.01
CA ALA A 173 -4.75 6.44 11.87
C ALA A 173 -5.40 6.07 13.21
N LEU A 174 -4.78 5.18 13.99
CA LEU A 174 -5.29 4.82 15.32
C LEU A 174 -5.23 5.98 16.30
N ALA A 175 -4.17 6.80 16.26
CA ALA A 175 -4.10 8.01 17.09
C ALA A 175 -5.22 8.99 16.75
N ALA A 176 -5.47 9.22 15.45
CA ALA A 176 -6.56 10.08 15.01
C ALA A 176 -7.94 9.53 15.44
N ALA A 177 -8.17 8.22 15.25
CA ALA A 177 -9.41 7.58 15.64
C ALA A 177 -9.67 7.69 17.17
N LYS A 178 -8.63 7.55 18.00
CA LYS A 178 -8.71 7.70 19.46
C LYS A 178 -9.05 9.13 19.93
N LEU A 179 -8.72 10.15 19.13
CA LEU A 179 -9.08 11.54 19.44
C LEU A 179 -10.57 11.82 19.23
N GLY A 180 -11.27 10.97 18.52
CA GLY A 180 -12.66 11.17 18.12
C GLY A 180 -12.80 12.04 16.86
N GLY A 181 -14.01 12.06 16.29
CA GLY A 181 -14.34 12.84 15.09
C GLY A 181 -13.85 12.22 13.77
N VAL A 182 -13.25 11.03 13.79
CA VAL A 182 -12.99 10.22 12.59
C VAL A 182 -14.19 9.31 12.35
N HIS A 183 -14.91 9.53 11.26
CA HIS A 183 -16.11 8.76 10.93
C HIS A 183 -15.81 7.61 9.96
N GLY A 184 -14.69 7.66 9.24
CA GLY A 184 -14.27 6.60 8.34
C GLY A 184 -12.82 6.77 7.91
N LEU A 185 -12.22 5.69 7.47
CA LEU A 185 -10.89 5.63 6.89
C LEU A 185 -10.98 4.81 5.60
N ALA A 186 -10.33 5.25 4.55
CA ALA A 186 -10.29 4.54 3.28
C ALA A 186 -8.84 4.33 2.83
N HIS A 187 -8.45 3.08 2.67
CA HIS A 187 -7.20 2.71 2.03
C HIS A 187 -7.39 2.79 0.50
N ILE A 188 -6.67 3.69 -0.14
CA ILE A 188 -6.79 3.89 -1.59
C ILE A 188 -5.94 2.84 -2.31
N THR A 189 -6.59 1.79 -2.79
CA THR A 189 -6.01 0.66 -3.50
C THR A 189 -6.51 0.57 -4.95
N GLY A 190 -6.72 -0.63 -5.49
CA GLY A 190 -7.10 -0.85 -6.89
C GLY A 190 -8.35 -0.12 -7.38
N GLY A 191 -9.33 0.12 -6.50
CA GLY A 191 -10.55 0.88 -6.81
C GLY A 191 -10.34 2.39 -6.93
N GLY A 192 -9.17 2.90 -6.53
CA GLY A 192 -8.83 4.33 -6.58
C GLY A 192 -9.76 5.20 -5.73
N ILE A 193 -9.74 6.51 -6.02
CA ILE A 193 -10.57 7.50 -5.31
C ILE A 193 -12.06 7.33 -5.63
N THR A 194 -12.38 6.71 -6.75
CA THR A 194 -13.77 6.55 -7.19
C THR A 194 -14.52 5.46 -6.45
N GLU A 195 -13.84 4.45 -5.93
CA GLU A 195 -14.47 3.30 -5.28
C GLU A 195 -14.16 3.21 -3.78
N ASN A 196 -12.90 3.51 -3.35
CA ASN A 196 -12.51 3.28 -1.97
C ASN A 196 -13.17 4.27 -0.97
N PRO A 197 -13.14 5.60 -1.15
CA PRO A 197 -13.82 6.50 -0.22
C PRO A 197 -15.33 6.30 -0.16
N PRO A 198 -16.06 6.06 -1.29
CA PRO A 198 -17.49 5.78 -1.23
C PRO A 198 -17.87 4.53 -0.43
N ALA A 199 -16.97 3.56 -0.30
CA ALA A 199 -17.21 2.38 0.52
C ALA A 199 -17.39 2.71 2.02
N CYS A 200 -16.91 3.86 2.47
CA CYS A 200 -17.12 4.37 3.83
C CYS A 200 -18.47 5.11 3.99
N CYS A 201 -19.16 5.42 2.90
CA CYS A 201 -20.42 6.16 2.93
C CYS A 201 -21.62 5.23 3.11
N PRO A 202 -22.72 5.73 3.71
CA PRO A 202 -24.00 4.98 3.74
C PRO A 202 -24.45 4.60 2.32
N LYS A 203 -25.05 3.41 2.18
CA LYS A 203 -25.52 2.92 0.89
C LYS A 203 -26.50 3.91 0.24
N GLY A 204 -26.26 4.20 -1.03
CA GLY A 204 -27.12 5.11 -1.82
C GLY A 204 -26.74 6.59 -1.74
N TRP A 205 -25.71 6.93 -1.01
CA TRP A 205 -25.20 8.32 -1.00
C TRP A 205 -24.33 8.54 -2.24
N PRO A 206 -24.60 9.62 -3.02
CA PRO A 206 -23.69 10.03 -4.08
C PRO A 206 -22.43 10.61 -3.40
N ALA A 207 -21.30 9.97 -3.59
CA ALA A 207 -20.01 10.52 -3.17
C ALA A 207 -19.69 11.76 -4.04
N ARG A 208 -20.18 12.93 -3.64
CA ARG A 208 -19.75 14.21 -4.19
C ARG A 208 -18.64 14.74 -3.30
N SER A 209 -17.40 14.58 -3.72
CA SER A 209 -16.28 15.28 -3.10
C SER A 209 -16.04 16.59 -3.85
N THR A 210 -16.13 17.71 -3.17
CA THR A 210 -15.57 18.98 -3.67
C THR A 210 -14.09 18.97 -3.25
N LEU A 211 -13.21 18.63 -4.18
CA LEU A 211 -11.78 18.81 -3.96
C LEU A 211 -11.49 20.30 -3.84
N VAL A 212 -11.35 20.79 -2.63
CA VAL A 212 -10.69 22.08 -2.40
C VAL A 212 -9.23 21.86 -2.78
N PRO A 213 -8.64 22.64 -3.70
CA PRO A 213 -7.23 22.52 -4.02
C PRO A 213 -6.41 22.76 -2.76
N GLY A 214 -6.03 21.71 -2.07
CA GLY A 214 -5.03 21.78 -1.03
C GLY A 214 -3.72 22.24 -1.64
N ILE A 215 -2.88 22.91 -0.86
CA ILE A 215 -1.54 23.33 -1.25
C ILE A 215 -0.79 22.08 -1.70
N CYS A 216 -0.76 21.85 -3.01
CA CYS A 216 0.11 20.85 -3.59
C CYS A 216 1.54 21.35 -3.32
N ARG A 217 2.20 20.83 -2.27
CA ARG A 217 3.62 21.10 -2.09
C ARG A 217 4.31 20.60 -3.34
N ARG A 218 4.94 21.50 -4.06
CA ARG A 218 5.81 21.17 -5.18
C ARG A 218 6.83 20.16 -4.65
N SER A 219 6.76 18.93 -5.14
CA SER A 219 7.99 18.17 -5.21
C SER A 219 8.92 18.96 -6.14
N SER A 220 10.13 19.23 -5.70
CA SER A 220 11.12 20.04 -6.44
C SER A 220 11.66 19.35 -7.69
N ALA A 221 11.03 18.32 -8.19
CA ALA A 221 11.39 17.55 -9.37
C ALA A 221 10.29 17.62 -10.42
N GLY A 222 10.55 18.32 -11.43
CA GLY A 222 10.28 18.36 -12.88
C GLY A 222 9.10 17.64 -13.50
N TRP A 223 7.98 17.39 -12.81
CA TRP A 223 6.76 16.96 -13.50
C TRP A 223 6.16 18.14 -14.29
N PRO A 224 5.82 17.94 -15.59
CA PRO A 224 5.03 18.93 -16.30
C PRO A 224 3.76 19.20 -15.49
N ARG A 225 3.39 20.47 -15.35
CA ARG A 225 2.16 20.86 -14.65
C ARG A 225 1.00 20.07 -15.25
N PRO A 226 0.20 19.35 -14.44
CA PRO A 226 -1.08 18.90 -14.95
C PRO A 226 -1.85 20.13 -15.43
N PRO A 227 -2.57 20.04 -16.55
CA PRO A 227 -3.44 21.14 -16.99
C PRO A 227 -4.34 21.51 -15.82
N ALA A 228 -4.52 22.82 -15.59
CA ALA A 228 -5.27 23.36 -14.47
C ALA A 228 -6.49 22.52 -14.18
N CYS A 229 -6.55 21.97 -12.98
CA CYS A 229 -7.65 21.11 -12.53
C CYS A 229 -8.93 21.96 -12.59
N ARG A 230 -9.67 21.85 -13.70
CA ARG A 230 -11.02 22.41 -13.76
C ARG A 230 -11.84 21.56 -12.79
N SER A 231 -12.52 22.23 -11.87
CA SER A 231 -13.51 21.61 -11.00
C SER A 231 -14.49 20.80 -11.87
N ARG A 232 -14.33 19.48 -11.90
CA ARG A 232 -15.37 18.60 -12.40
C ARG A 232 -16.11 18.09 -11.18
N SER A 233 -17.35 18.47 -11.07
CA SER A 233 -18.31 17.76 -10.22
C SER A 233 -18.49 16.37 -10.81
N PHE A 234 -18.15 15.35 -10.04
CA PHE A 234 -18.50 13.96 -10.32
C PHE A 234 -19.86 13.63 -9.71
#